data_c595f649b5ff9e6a69305e24c37871c3
#
_entry.id   c595f649b5ff9e6a69305e24c37871c3
#
_cell.length_a   1.000
_cell.length_b   1.000
_cell.length_c   1.000
_cell.angle_alpha   90.00
_cell.angle_beta   90.00
_cell.angle_gamma   90.00
#
_symmetry.space_group_name_H-M   'P 1'
#
loop_
_entity.id
_entity.type
_entity.pdbx_description
1 polymer ?
#
loop_
_entity_poly.entity_id
_entity_poly.type
_entity_poly.pdbx_seq_one_letter_code
_entity_poly.pdbx_strand_id
1 'polypeptide(L)'
;AVLVSVMLSQGQANAQFGFPRMNMDSLNALTNADHADMMSKIGVTSLRPGKDGYSTDPAIGANYDQYIANPYINYPDALTTFDGRKVKNAKMWFKVRRPELVKVFEDEFYGHIPANVPDVDWQTVSEEKVMVGQTPCICRTLAGVVDNSSCPEISVTIQADIVWPESAGNNIPVIMEYGFAVGNSPMMMMPMGNGPQRKPWKEQVVERGWAACTIVPTSFQADGGHGLRQGIIGLCNKGEYRKPDDWGTIRAWGWGVSKLLDYFETQPQFDATKVAIEGNSRYGKTA
;
A
#
# COMPACT_ATOMS: atom_id res chain seq x y z
N ALA A 1 -34.57 1.94 -29.15
CA ALA A 1 -33.21 1.41 -29.24
C ALA A 1 -32.28 2.57 -29.57
N VAL A 2 -31.62 3.14 -28.57
CA VAL A 2 -30.57 4.13 -28.75
C VAL A 2 -29.26 3.43 -28.40
N LEU A 3 -28.45 3.14 -29.42
CA LEU A 3 -27.08 2.69 -29.29
C LEU A 3 -26.25 3.91 -28.82
N VAL A 4 -25.84 3.90 -27.56
CA VAL A 4 -24.80 4.79 -27.06
C VAL A 4 -23.47 4.12 -27.37
N SER A 5 -22.82 4.55 -28.46
CA SER A 5 -21.44 4.20 -28.76
C SER A 5 -20.54 4.97 -27.78
N VAL A 6 -20.08 4.29 -26.74
CA VAL A 6 -18.99 4.79 -25.91
C VAL A 6 -17.72 4.65 -26.74
N MET A 7 -17.29 5.75 -27.36
CA MET A 7 -15.92 5.85 -27.88
C MET A 7 -14.96 5.85 -26.69
N LEU A 8 -14.40 4.69 -26.40
CA LEU A 8 -13.18 4.58 -25.62
C LEU A 8 -12.06 5.28 -26.42
N SER A 9 -11.82 6.55 -26.13
CA SER A 9 -10.57 7.16 -26.53
C SER A 9 -9.46 6.37 -25.83
N GLN A 10 -8.74 5.57 -26.60
CA GLN A 10 -7.45 5.02 -26.19
C GLN A 10 -6.46 6.18 -26.05
N GLY A 11 -6.62 6.97 -25.02
CA GLY A 11 -5.53 7.72 -24.46
C GLY A 11 -4.59 6.69 -23.86
N GLN A 12 -3.54 6.32 -24.60
CA GLN A 12 -2.39 5.68 -24.03
C GLN A 12 -1.87 6.62 -22.95
N ALA A 13 -2.32 6.44 -21.73
CA ALA A 13 -1.59 6.88 -20.56
C ALA A 13 -0.34 5.99 -20.52
N ASN A 14 0.64 6.31 -21.37
CA ASN A 14 2.01 5.99 -21.08
C ASN A 14 2.30 6.68 -19.76
N ALA A 15 2.08 5.99 -18.65
CA ALA A 15 2.74 6.28 -17.41
C ALA A 15 4.23 6.02 -17.67
N GLN A 16 4.84 6.92 -18.43
CA GLN A 16 6.25 7.09 -18.45
C GLN A 16 6.62 7.41 -17.00
N PHE A 17 7.18 6.43 -16.30
CA PHE A 17 8.06 6.66 -15.17
C PHE A 17 9.37 7.29 -15.67
N GLY A 18 9.26 8.29 -16.51
CA GLY A 18 10.24 9.30 -16.73
C GLY A 18 9.88 10.42 -15.78
N PHE A 19 10.38 10.37 -14.55
CA PHE A 19 10.57 11.63 -13.83
C PHE A 19 11.27 12.56 -14.82
N PRO A 20 10.74 13.77 -15.07
CA PRO A 20 11.50 14.74 -15.85
C PRO A 20 12.90 14.71 -15.24
N ARG A 21 13.95 14.57 -16.05
CA ARG A 21 15.32 14.63 -15.55
C ARG A 21 15.46 15.99 -14.88
N MET A 22 15.14 16.03 -13.60
CA MET A 22 15.41 17.22 -12.78
C MET A 22 16.92 17.42 -12.84
N ASN A 23 17.33 18.64 -13.13
CA ASN A 23 18.73 19.00 -13.00
C ASN A 23 19.10 18.84 -11.53
N MET A 24 19.68 17.69 -11.18
CA MET A 24 20.05 17.34 -9.81
C MET A 24 21.02 18.34 -9.21
N ASP A 25 21.88 18.97 -10.04
CA ASP A 25 22.82 19.98 -9.56
C ASP A 25 22.09 21.25 -9.09
N SER A 26 21.09 21.70 -9.87
CA SER A 26 20.27 22.84 -9.49
C SER A 26 19.42 22.53 -8.24
N LEU A 27 18.86 21.32 -8.15
CA LEU A 27 18.09 20.90 -6.98
C LEU A 27 18.98 20.83 -5.74
N ASN A 28 20.16 20.22 -5.86
CA ASN A 28 21.14 20.13 -4.77
C ASN A 28 21.62 21.53 -4.31
N ALA A 29 21.83 22.45 -5.25
CA ALA A 29 22.21 23.83 -4.90
C ALA A 29 21.11 24.53 -4.08
N LEU A 30 19.84 24.40 -4.48
CA LEU A 30 18.69 24.94 -3.73
C LEU A 30 18.56 24.29 -2.35
N THR A 31 18.67 22.97 -2.26
CA THR A 31 18.61 22.23 -0.99
C THR A 31 19.74 22.64 -0.05
N ASN A 32 20.95 22.80 -0.56
CA ASN A 32 22.10 23.24 0.25
C ASN A 32 21.92 24.68 0.74
N ALA A 33 21.37 25.56 -0.08
CA ALA A 33 21.10 26.96 0.31
C ALA A 33 20.01 27.02 1.39
N ASP A 34 18.92 26.29 1.25
CA ASP A 34 17.86 26.18 2.26
C ASP A 34 18.36 25.59 3.57
N HIS A 35 19.17 24.53 3.50
CA HIS A 35 19.80 23.92 4.67
C HIS A 35 20.72 24.89 5.40
N ALA A 36 21.56 25.66 4.67
CA ALA A 36 22.44 26.65 5.27
C ALA A 36 21.66 27.81 5.93
N ASP A 37 20.57 28.27 5.30
CA ASP A 37 19.70 29.31 5.88
C ASP A 37 19.01 28.79 7.15
N MET A 38 18.47 27.55 7.13
CA MET A 38 17.92 26.94 8.32
C MET A 38 18.92 26.83 9.46
N MET A 39 20.13 26.31 9.20
CA MET A 39 21.20 26.20 10.19
C MET A 39 21.54 27.57 10.82
N SER A 40 21.65 28.59 9.99
CA SER A 40 21.92 29.99 10.47
C SER A 40 20.80 30.47 11.40
N LYS A 41 19.55 30.27 11.03
CA LYS A 41 18.39 30.72 11.82
C LYS A 41 18.24 30.03 13.18
N ILE A 42 18.63 28.76 13.27
CA ILE A 42 18.58 28.01 14.54
C ILE A 42 19.91 28.02 15.31
N GLY A 43 20.93 28.76 14.83
CA GLY A 43 22.22 28.92 15.50
C GLY A 43 23.09 27.64 15.50
N VAL A 44 22.88 26.72 14.58
CA VAL A 44 23.70 25.53 14.44
C VAL A 44 24.86 25.81 13.49
N THR A 45 26.08 25.76 14.00
CA THR A 45 27.30 26.07 13.24
C THR A 45 27.97 24.82 12.64
N SER A 46 27.67 23.63 13.16
CA SER A 46 28.18 22.37 12.65
C SER A 46 27.21 21.23 12.94
N LEU A 47 27.18 20.26 12.05
CA LEU A 47 26.38 19.02 12.24
C LEU A 47 27.24 17.97 12.96
N ARG A 48 26.62 17.28 13.90
CA ARG A 48 27.20 16.05 14.43
C ARG A 48 27.21 14.98 13.29
N PRO A 49 28.35 14.31 13.05
CA PRO A 49 28.41 13.22 12.08
C PRO A 49 27.33 12.16 12.36
N GLY A 50 26.61 11.76 11.32
CA GLY A 50 25.68 10.64 11.40
C GLY A 50 26.42 9.32 11.56
N LYS A 51 25.70 8.28 12.00
CA LYS A 51 26.23 6.91 11.99
C LYS A 51 26.18 6.35 10.57
N ASP A 52 27.24 5.66 10.17
CA ASP A 52 27.33 4.96 8.89
C ASP A 52 26.99 3.49 9.07
N GLY A 53 25.92 3.03 8.44
CA GLY A 53 25.46 1.63 8.51
C GLY A 53 26.41 0.63 7.86
N TYR A 54 27.36 1.09 7.06
CA TYR A 54 28.33 0.22 6.38
C TYR A 54 29.75 0.30 6.96
N SER A 55 30.01 1.25 7.85
CA SER A 55 31.32 1.39 8.46
C SER A 55 31.57 0.36 9.55
N THR A 56 32.77 -0.24 9.53
CA THR A 56 33.28 -1.10 10.62
C THR A 56 33.98 -0.33 11.72
N ASP A 57 34.21 0.97 11.55
CA ASP A 57 34.78 1.81 12.60
C ASP A 57 33.74 2.07 13.70
N PRO A 58 33.97 1.62 14.95
CA PRO A 58 33.01 1.80 16.03
C PRO A 58 32.72 3.27 16.38
N ALA A 59 33.59 4.20 16.00
CA ALA A 59 33.36 5.63 16.23
C ALA A 59 32.23 6.20 15.35
N ILE A 60 32.13 5.73 14.12
CA ILE A 60 31.16 6.22 13.13
C ILE A 60 30.17 5.14 12.66
N GLY A 61 30.50 3.86 12.86
CA GLY A 61 29.64 2.74 12.49
C GLY A 61 28.34 2.72 13.28
N ALA A 62 27.27 2.22 12.65
CA ALA A 62 26.03 1.95 13.35
C ALA A 62 26.23 0.76 14.33
N ASN A 63 25.60 0.85 15.48
CA ASN A 63 25.63 -0.23 16.47
C ASN A 63 24.50 -1.23 16.16
N TYR A 64 24.87 -2.46 15.79
CA TYR A 64 23.93 -3.54 15.52
C TYR A 64 23.84 -4.55 16.68
N ASP A 65 24.53 -4.32 17.79
CA ASP A 65 24.38 -5.13 19.00
C ASP A 65 23.04 -4.78 19.66
N GLN A 66 22.06 -5.66 19.50
CA GLN A 66 20.71 -5.47 20.03
C GLN A 66 20.66 -5.38 21.57
N TYR A 67 21.68 -5.88 22.29
CA TYR A 67 21.75 -5.75 23.75
C TYR A 67 22.15 -4.35 24.20
N ILE A 68 22.82 -3.59 23.34
CA ILE A 68 23.28 -2.23 23.62
C ILE A 68 22.45 -1.20 22.84
N ALA A 69 22.02 -1.55 21.61
CA ALA A 69 21.30 -0.64 20.71
C ALA A 69 19.87 -0.35 21.13
N ASN A 70 19.21 -1.29 21.83
CA ASN A 70 17.81 -1.15 22.22
C ASN A 70 17.69 -0.60 23.66
N PRO A 71 17.36 0.71 23.84
CA PRO A 71 17.11 1.27 25.17
C PRO A 71 15.75 0.80 25.77
N TYR A 72 14.88 0.19 24.95
CA TYR A 72 13.55 -0.25 25.35
C TYR A 72 13.50 -1.78 25.44
N ILE A 73 14.17 -2.33 26.45
CA ILE A 73 14.23 -3.79 26.69
C ILE A 73 12.89 -4.40 27.09
N ASN A 74 11.97 -3.58 27.60
CA ASN A 74 10.64 -4.00 27.99
C ASN A 74 9.61 -3.38 27.04
N TYR A 75 9.08 -4.17 26.13
CA TYR A 75 7.96 -3.74 25.28
C TYR A 75 6.68 -3.62 26.11
N PRO A 76 5.81 -2.64 25.80
CA PRO A 76 4.48 -2.58 26.39
C PRO A 76 3.72 -3.89 26.15
N ASP A 77 3.13 -4.44 27.21
CA ASP A 77 2.34 -5.67 27.09
C ASP A 77 1.07 -5.43 26.27
N ALA A 78 0.99 -6.08 25.09
CA ALA A 78 -0.16 -5.98 24.21
C ALA A 78 -1.48 -6.41 24.90
N LEU A 79 -1.41 -7.29 25.88
CA LEU A 79 -2.55 -7.81 26.62
C LEU A 79 -2.81 -7.06 27.93
N THR A 80 -2.33 -5.84 28.07
CA THR A 80 -2.65 -4.94 29.18
C THR A 80 -3.30 -3.68 28.62
N THR A 81 -4.49 -3.35 29.09
CA THR A 81 -5.21 -2.11 28.72
C THR A 81 -4.53 -0.86 29.27
N PHE A 82 -4.82 0.31 28.78
CA PHE A 82 -4.20 1.56 29.25
C PHE A 82 -4.52 1.88 30.71
N ASP A 83 -5.64 1.37 31.22
CA ASP A 83 -6.00 1.48 32.65
C ASP A 83 -5.39 0.35 33.52
N GLY A 84 -4.50 -0.46 32.96
CA GLY A 84 -3.72 -1.49 33.67
C GLY A 84 -4.42 -2.85 33.83
N ARG A 85 -5.62 -3.05 33.30
CA ARG A 85 -6.31 -4.34 33.38
C ARG A 85 -5.72 -5.36 32.40
N LYS A 86 -5.55 -6.61 32.85
CA LYS A 86 -5.12 -7.70 31.98
C LYS A 86 -6.26 -8.18 31.08
N VAL A 87 -5.97 -8.36 29.81
CA VAL A 87 -6.88 -8.96 28.83
C VAL A 87 -6.95 -10.47 29.08
N LYS A 88 -8.11 -10.95 29.50
CA LYS A 88 -8.30 -12.35 29.92
C LYS A 88 -8.90 -13.26 28.87
N ASN A 89 -9.51 -12.69 27.83
CA ASN A 89 -10.20 -13.44 26.77
C ASN A 89 -10.42 -12.62 25.50
N ALA A 90 -10.82 -13.29 24.41
CA ALA A 90 -11.08 -12.68 23.12
C ALA A 90 -12.15 -11.55 23.20
N LYS A 91 -13.19 -11.72 24.01
CA LYS A 91 -14.23 -10.68 24.15
C LYS A 91 -13.63 -9.37 24.67
N MET A 92 -12.77 -9.42 25.69
CA MET A 92 -12.09 -8.24 26.23
C MET A 92 -11.11 -7.64 25.24
N TRP A 93 -10.39 -8.50 24.48
CA TRP A 93 -9.53 -8.05 23.39
C TRP A 93 -10.32 -7.24 22.36
N PHE A 94 -11.35 -7.83 21.75
CA PHE A 94 -12.08 -7.19 20.66
C PHE A 94 -12.92 -5.99 21.11
N LYS A 95 -13.45 -5.98 22.36
CA LYS A 95 -14.33 -4.91 22.82
C LYS A 95 -13.61 -3.77 23.55
N VAL A 96 -12.40 -4.00 24.05
CA VAL A 96 -11.69 -3.00 24.88
C VAL A 96 -10.30 -2.77 24.31
N ARG A 97 -9.40 -3.75 24.38
CA ARG A 97 -7.98 -3.51 24.09
C ARG A 97 -7.70 -3.17 22.64
N ARG A 98 -8.28 -3.92 21.71
CA ARG A 98 -8.11 -3.63 20.27
C ARG A 98 -8.61 -2.22 19.90
N PRO A 99 -9.80 -1.76 20.30
CA PRO A 99 -10.21 -0.38 20.07
C PRO A 99 -9.27 0.68 20.67
N GLU A 100 -8.73 0.46 21.88
CA GLU A 100 -7.71 1.35 22.45
C GLU A 100 -6.48 1.48 21.56
N LEU A 101 -5.96 0.35 21.05
CA LEU A 101 -4.79 0.33 20.17
C LEU A 101 -5.10 0.98 18.82
N VAL A 102 -6.24 0.63 18.21
CA VAL A 102 -6.68 1.23 16.94
C VAL A 102 -6.75 2.74 17.06
N LYS A 103 -7.36 3.24 18.15
CA LYS A 103 -7.47 4.68 18.39
C LYS A 103 -6.10 5.37 18.46
N VAL A 104 -5.12 4.78 19.15
CA VAL A 104 -3.76 5.36 19.22
C VAL A 104 -3.11 5.39 17.83
N PHE A 105 -3.25 4.32 17.05
CA PHE A 105 -2.69 4.28 15.70
C PHE A 105 -3.39 5.26 14.75
N GLU A 106 -4.67 5.49 14.91
CA GLU A 106 -5.41 6.49 14.13
C GLU A 106 -5.04 7.91 14.57
N ASP A 107 -5.00 8.19 15.86
CA ASP A 107 -4.68 9.53 16.38
C ASP A 107 -3.22 9.94 16.08
N GLU A 108 -2.26 9.02 16.23
CA GLU A 108 -0.84 9.39 16.29
C GLU A 108 -0.06 9.05 14.99
N PHE A 109 -0.53 8.10 14.16
CA PHE A 109 0.26 7.60 13.04
C PHE A 109 -0.44 7.69 11.69
N TYR A 110 -1.66 7.15 11.57
CA TYR A 110 -2.26 6.90 10.25
C TYR A 110 -3.37 7.87 9.87
N GLY A 111 -3.92 8.58 10.86
CA GLY A 111 -5.08 9.44 10.69
C GLY A 111 -6.40 8.67 10.56
N HIS A 112 -7.49 9.40 10.59
CA HIS A 112 -8.84 8.86 10.56
C HIS A 112 -9.39 8.76 9.15
N ILE A 113 -10.00 7.63 8.81
CA ILE A 113 -10.79 7.49 7.58
C ILE A 113 -12.05 8.35 7.74
N PRO A 114 -12.33 9.29 6.82
CA PRO A 114 -13.51 10.15 6.95
C PRO A 114 -14.80 9.35 6.75
N ALA A 115 -15.88 9.81 7.39
CA ALA A 115 -17.17 9.13 7.31
C ALA A 115 -17.83 9.19 5.92
N ASN A 116 -17.39 10.12 5.08
CA ASN A 116 -17.91 10.36 3.73
C ASN A 116 -17.08 9.70 2.62
N VAL A 117 -16.36 8.62 2.93
CA VAL A 117 -15.62 7.87 1.90
C VAL A 117 -16.62 7.29 0.90
N PRO A 118 -16.44 7.54 -0.40
CA PRO A 118 -17.37 7.07 -1.43
C PRO A 118 -17.37 5.55 -1.57
N ASP A 119 -18.46 5.03 -2.15
CA ASP A 119 -18.58 3.63 -2.54
C ASP A 119 -17.69 3.29 -3.73
N VAL A 120 -17.41 1.99 -3.89
CA VAL A 120 -16.60 1.44 -4.98
C VAL A 120 -17.43 0.45 -5.77
N ASP A 121 -17.56 0.71 -7.07
CA ASP A 121 -18.17 -0.22 -8.02
C ASP A 121 -17.09 -1.06 -8.69
N TRP A 122 -17.13 -2.39 -8.48
CA TRP A 122 -16.14 -3.32 -9.02
C TRP A 122 -16.56 -3.85 -10.38
N GLN A 123 -15.69 -3.62 -11.37
CA GLN A 123 -15.90 -4.05 -12.76
C GLN A 123 -14.79 -5.02 -13.18
N THR A 124 -15.17 -6.11 -13.83
CA THR A 124 -14.22 -6.98 -14.53
C THR A 124 -13.84 -6.32 -15.85
N VAL A 125 -12.57 -5.95 -15.98
CA VAL A 125 -12.01 -5.35 -17.20
C VAL A 125 -11.70 -6.43 -18.22
N SER A 126 -11.07 -7.52 -17.79
CA SER A 126 -10.78 -8.68 -18.60
C SER A 126 -10.74 -9.94 -17.77
N GLU A 127 -11.00 -11.09 -18.43
CA GLU A 127 -10.77 -12.42 -17.88
C GLU A 127 -10.16 -13.28 -18.97
N GLU A 128 -8.98 -13.81 -18.73
CA GLU A 128 -8.19 -14.52 -19.73
C GLU A 128 -7.56 -15.79 -19.14
N LYS A 129 -7.33 -16.77 -20.02
CA LYS A 129 -6.51 -17.93 -19.70
C LYS A 129 -5.04 -17.59 -19.85
N VAL A 130 -4.28 -17.86 -18.82
CA VAL A 130 -2.85 -17.57 -18.78
C VAL A 130 -2.06 -18.75 -18.23
N MET A 131 -0.76 -18.79 -18.50
CA MET A 131 0.15 -19.70 -17.81
C MET A 131 0.89 -18.98 -16.73
N VAL A 132 0.90 -19.53 -15.51
CA VAL A 132 1.74 -19.06 -14.39
C VAL A 132 2.72 -20.18 -14.05
N GLY A 133 3.98 -20.03 -14.46
CA GLY A 133 4.92 -21.15 -14.49
C GLY A 133 4.40 -22.26 -15.40
N GLN A 134 4.16 -23.43 -14.82
CA GLN A 134 3.58 -24.59 -15.54
C GLN A 134 2.08 -24.80 -15.25
N THR A 135 1.45 -23.91 -14.52
CA THR A 135 0.05 -24.05 -14.08
C THR A 135 -0.87 -23.26 -15.02
N PRO A 136 -1.84 -23.92 -15.69
CA PRO A 136 -2.91 -23.25 -16.40
C PRO A 136 -3.79 -22.48 -15.42
N CYS A 137 -3.98 -21.19 -15.63
CA CYS A 137 -4.69 -20.30 -14.73
C CYS A 137 -5.69 -19.44 -15.48
N ILE A 138 -6.65 -18.89 -14.74
CA ILE A 138 -7.49 -17.78 -15.14
C ILE A 138 -6.95 -16.52 -14.47
N CYS A 139 -6.82 -15.45 -15.23
CA CYS A 139 -6.44 -14.12 -14.74
C CYS A 139 -7.60 -13.16 -14.96
N ARG A 140 -8.11 -12.56 -13.89
CA ARG A 140 -9.13 -11.51 -13.93
C ARG A 140 -8.53 -10.19 -13.54
N THR A 141 -8.64 -9.21 -14.43
CA THR A 141 -8.27 -7.82 -14.14
C THR A 141 -9.50 -7.05 -13.69
N LEU A 142 -9.37 -6.32 -12.60
CA LEU A 142 -10.45 -5.57 -11.96
C LEU A 142 -10.16 -4.08 -11.97
N ALA A 143 -11.24 -3.29 -12.11
CA ALA A 143 -11.27 -1.87 -11.84
C ALA A 143 -12.33 -1.58 -10.78
N GLY A 144 -11.90 -1.11 -9.62
CA GLY A 144 -12.80 -0.56 -8.60
C GLY A 144 -13.02 0.93 -8.84
N VAL A 145 -14.11 1.28 -9.48
CA VAL A 145 -14.46 2.68 -9.80
C VAL A 145 -15.06 3.33 -8.57
N VAL A 146 -14.41 4.38 -8.07
CA VAL A 146 -14.87 5.11 -6.89
C VAL A 146 -15.88 6.17 -7.32
N ASP A 147 -17.01 6.27 -6.62
CA ASP A 147 -18.00 7.33 -6.85
C ASP A 147 -17.37 8.70 -6.59
N ASN A 148 -17.26 9.50 -7.64
CA ASN A 148 -16.70 10.84 -7.58
C ASN A 148 -17.75 11.95 -7.73
N SER A 149 -19.03 11.65 -7.55
CA SER A 149 -20.14 12.60 -7.70
C SER A 149 -19.99 13.84 -6.80
N SER A 150 -19.32 13.71 -5.66
CA SER A 150 -19.06 14.81 -4.72
C SER A 150 -17.93 15.76 -5.16
N CYS A 151 -17.05 15.33 -6.09
CA CYS A 151 -15.94 16.10 -6.65
C CYS A 151 -15.55 15.52 -8.03
N PRO A 152 -16.32 15.83 -9.10
CA PRO A 152 -16.16 15.20 -10.42
C PRO A 152 -14.80 15.42 -11.08
N GLU A 153 -14.04 16.42 -10.64
CA GLU A 153 -12.71 16.74 -11.15
C GLU A 153 -11.65 15.72 -10.72
N ILE A 154 -11.94 14.91 -9.70
CA ILE A 154 -11.01 13.88 -9.18
C ILE A 154 -11.61 12.51 -9.45
N SER A 155 -11.03 11.79 -10.39
CA SER A 155 -11.41 10.40 -10.69
C SER A 155 -10.44 9.44 -10.01
N VAL A 156 -10.98 8.41 -9.39
CA VAL A 156 -10.21 7.40 -8.66
C VAL A 156 -10.63 6.01 -9.10
N THR A 157 -9.65 5.17 -9.40
CA THR A 157 -9.90 3.77 -9.78
C THR A 157 -8.87 2.87 -9.11
N ILE A 158 -9.35 1.88 -8.37
CA ILE A 158 -8.51 0.85 -7.76
C ILE A 158 -8.22 -0.20 -8.84
N GLN A 159 -6.95 -0.43 -9.15
CA GLN A 159 -6.52 -1.48 -10.06
C GLN A 159 -6.10 -2.72 -9.30
N ALA A 160 -6.62 -3.88 -9.68
CA ALA A 160 -6.20 -5.17 -9.14
C ALA A 160 -6.24 -6.25 -10.21
N ASP A 161 -5.46 -7.31 -10.01
CA ASP A 161 -5.60 -8.58 -10.74
C ASP A 161 -5.71 -9.75 -9.76
N ILE A 162 -6.40 -10.79 -10.18
CA ILE A 162 -6.52 -12.05 -9.45
C ILE A 162 -6.21 -13.16 -10.43
N VAL A 163 -5.27 -14.03 -10.07
CA VAL A 163 -4.92 -15.21 -10.86
C VAL A 163 -5.09 -16.47 -10.01
N TRP A 164 -5.75 -17.49 -10.58
CA TRP A 164 -6.01 -18.77 -9.90
C TRP A 164 -5.96 -19.93 -10.89
N PRO A 165 -5.64 -21.18 -10.42
CA PRO A 165 -5.60 -22.33 -11.31
C PRO A 165 -6.97 -22.63 -11.93
N GLU A 166 -7.02 -22.94 -13.23
CA GLU A 166 -8.26 -23.40 -13.90
C GLU A 166 -8.88 -24.63 -13.22
N SER A 167 -8.04 -25.48 -12.65
CA SER A 167 -8.46 -26.69 -11.95
C SER A 167 -8.99 -26.47 -10.54
N ALA A 168 -8.84 -25.23 -9.99
CA ALA A 168 -9.33 -24.93 -8.67
C ALA A 168 -10.86 -24.87 -8.65
N GLY A 169 -11.47 -25.46 -7.61
CA GLY A 169 -12.92 -25.38 -7.39
C GLY A 169 -13.36 -24.04 -6.81
N ASN A 170 -14.34 -24.08 -5.91
CA ASN A 170 -14.80 -22.93 -5.13
C ASN A 170 -14.08 -22.85 -3.78
N ASN A 171 -14.28 -21.74 -3.06
CA ASN A 171 -13.67 -21.45 -1.75
C ASN A 171 -12.13 -21.41 -1.80
N ILE A 172 -11.59 -20.79 -2.84
CA ILE A 172 -10.16 -20.68 -3.06
C ILE A 172 -9.57 -19.68 -2.07
N PRO A 173 -8.56 -20.05 -1.24
CA PRO A 173 -7.81 -19.10 -0.41
C PRO A 173 -7.08 -18.09 -1.29
N VAL A 174 -6.91 -16.86 -0.80
CA VAL A 174 -6.26 -15.76 -1.56
C VAL A 174 -5.05 -15.26 -0.82
N ILE A 175 -3.94 -15.09 -1.54
CA ILE A 175 -2.82 -14.28 -1.07
C ILE A 175 -2.80 -12.99 -1.89
N MET A 176 -2.87 -11.86 -1.20
CA MET A 176 -2.89 -10.52 -1.78
C MET A 176 -1.55 -9.83 -1.54
N GLU A 177 -1.00 -9.21 -2.58
CA GLU A 177 0.22 -8.40 -2.52
C GLU A 177 -0.07 -6.98 -2.99
N TYR A 178 0.55 -6.01 -2.34
CA TYR A 178 0.67 -4.67 -2.88
C TYR A 178 1.73 -4.64 -3.98
N GLY A 179 1.30 -4.46 -5.23
CA GLY A 179 2.16 -4.44 -6.41
C GLY A 179 2.28 -3.08 -7.08
N PHE A 180 3.09 -3.04 -8.14
CA PHE A 180 3.33 -1.81 -8.92
C PHE A 180 2.52 -1.74 -10.20
N ALA A 181 2.00 -2.86 -10.70
CA ALA A 181 1.19 -2.95 -11.89
C ALA A 181 0.34 -4.22 -11.88
N VAL A 182 -0.76 -4.21 -12.62
CA VAL A 182 -1.61 -5.40 -12.88
C VAL A 182 -1.16 -6.13 -14.14
N GLY A 183 -1.48 -7.41 -14.25
CA GLY A 183 -1.21 -8.25 -15.42
C GLY A 183 0.28 -8.62 -15.58
N ASN A 184 0.65 -9.04 -16.79
CA ASN A 184 2.01 -9.45 -17.14
C ASN A 184 2.90 -8.23 -17.51
N SER A 185 2.95 -7.22 -16.69
CA SER A 185 3.81 -6.06 -16.93
C SER A 185 5.29 -6.48 -16.95
N PRO A 186 6.08 -6.07 -17.96
CA PRO A 186 7.54 -6.34 -18.01
C PRO A 186 8.29 -5.85 -16.77
N MET A 187 7.73 -4.89 -16.05
CA MET A 187 8.29 -4.34 -14.80
C MET A 187 8.24 -5.35 -13.64
N MET A 188 7.32 -6.34 -13.70
CA MET A 188 7.26 -7.44 -12.73
C MET A 188 8.29 -8.54 -13.02
N MET A 189 8.93 -8.54 -14.19
CA MET A 189 9.91 -9.54 -14.61
C MET A 189 11.37 -9.11 -14.40
N MET A 190 11.63 -7.90 -13.90
CA MET A 190 13.01 -7.48 -13.63
C MET A 190 13.55 -8.21 -12.39
N PRO A 191 14.64 -8.98 -12.52
CA PRO A 191 15.30 -9.58 -11.37
C PRO A 191 15.80 -8.48 -10.44
N MET A 192 15.28 -8.41 -9.23
CA MET A 192 15.85 -7.53 -8.21
C MET A 192 17.11 -8.18 -7.64
N GLY A 193 18.27 -7.92 -8.27
CA GLY A 193 19.59 -8.27 -7.77
C GLY A 193 20.18 -9.58 -8.33
N ASN A 194 21.49 -9.77 -8.08
CA ASN A 194 22.30 -10.93 -8.49
C ASN A 194 22.18 -12.14 -7.53
N GLY A 195 21.07 -12.24 -6.79
CA GLY A 195 20.83 -13.37 -5.90
C GLY A 195 20.32 -14.62 -6.64
N PRO A 196 20.29 -15.81 -5.97
CA PRO A 196 19.72 -17.01 -6.57
C PRO A 196 18.28 -16.74 -6.97
N GLN A 197 17.95 -17.08 -8.23
CA GLN A 197 16.61 -16.91 -8.79
C GLN A 197 15.61 -17.72 -7.96
N ARG A 198 14.76 -17.03 -7.22
CA ARG A 198 13.66 -17.66 -6.49
C ARG A 198 12.47 -17.81 -7.43
N LYS A 199 11.71 -18.89 -7.25
CA LYS A 199 10.44 -19.07 -7.94
C LYS A 199 9.53 -17.85 -7.66
N PRO A 200 8.91 -17.25 -8.70
CA PRO A 200 7.99 -16.12 -8.53
C PRO A 200 6.86 -16.44 -7.52
N TRP A 201 6.47 -15.47 -6.72
CA TRP A 201 5.49 -15.71 -5.66
C TRP A 201 4.13 -16.16 -6.18
N LYS A 202 3.63 -15.60 -7.29
CA LYS A 202 2.38 -16.01 -7.91
C LYS A 202 2.41 -17.50 -8.32
N GLU A 203 3.54 -17.96 -8.88
CA GLU A 203 3.73 -19.36 -9.24
C GLU A 203 3.66 -20.27 -8.01
N GLN A 204 4.31 -19.88 -6.92
CA GLN A 204 4.25 -20.64 -5.67
C GLN A 204 2.83 -20.72 -5.08
N VAL A 205 2.02 -19.69 -5.24
CA VAL A 205 0.65 -19.61 -4.74
C VAL A 205 -0.28 -20.48 -5.58
N VAL A 206 -0.24 -20.34 -6.92
CA VAL A 206 -1.13 -21.11 -7.79
C VAL A 206 -0.82 -22.60 -7.80
N GLU A 207 0.43 -23.00 -7.63
CA GLU A 207 0.81 -24.42 -7.47
C GLU A 207 0.19 -25.08 -6.22
N ARG A 208 -0.22 -24.28 -5.23
CA ARG A 208 -0.94 -24.75 -4.03
C ARG A 208 -2.46 -24.83 -4.22
N GLY A 209 -2.94 -24.48 -5.40
CA GLY A 209 -4.37 -24.38 -5.67
C GLY A 209 -5.01 -23.10 -5.12
N TRP A 210 -4.22 -22.10 -4.74
CA TRP A 210 -4.67 -20.82 -4.18
C TRP A 210 -4.70 -19.72 -5.25
N ALA A 211 -5.39 -18.65 -4.97
CA ALA A 211 -5.40 -17.46 -5.81
C ALA A 211 -4.34 -16.44 -5.34
N ALA A 212 -3.64 -15.88 -6.31
CA ALA A 212 -2.71 -14.76 -6.09
C ALA A 212 -3.37 -13.48 -6.60
N CYS A 213 -3.45 -12.47 -5.74
CA CYS A 213 -4.06 -11.18 -6.07
C CYS A 213 -3.01 -10.07 -5.94
N THR A 214 -2.96 -9.17 -6.92
CA THR A 214 -2.15 -7.95 -6.85
C THR A 214 -3.08 -6.75 -6.82
N ILE A 215 -2.90 -5.85 -5.87
CA ILE A 215 -3.54 -4.53 -5.86
C ILE A 215 -2.48 -3.46 -6.07
N VAL A 216 -2.78 -2.43 -6.86
CA VAL A 216 -1.85 -1.33 -7.17
C VAL A 216 -2.21 -0.10 -6.34
N PRO A 217 -1.53 0.16 -5.20
CA PRO A 217 -1.90 1.25 -4.30
C PRO A 217 -1.83 2.62 -4.95
N THR A 218 -0.84 2.84 -5.82
CA THR A 218 -0.64 4.12 -6.51
C THR A 218 -1.70 4.43 -7.57
N SER A 219 -2.55 3.47 -7.92
CA SER A 219 -3.69 3.71 -8.84
C SER A 219 -4.79 4.56 -8.20
N PHE A 220 -4.92 4.51 -6.87
CA PHE A 220 -5.96 5.25 -6.16
C PHE A 220 -5.44 6.27 -5.14
N GLN A 221 -4.15 6.17 -4.73
CA GLN A 221 -3.50 7.19 -3.93
C GLN A 221 -1.99 7.22 -4.22
N ALA A 222 -1.49 8.35 -4.67
CA ALA A 222 -0.07 8.54 -4.99
C ALA A 222 0.83 8.33 -3.75
N ASP A 223 2.03 7.81 -4.00
CA ASP A 223 3.06 7.57 -2.98
C ASP A 223 3.88 8.86 -2.77
N GLY A 224 3.31 9.80 -2.05
CA GLY A 224 4.01 11.05 -1.72
C GLY A 224 3.07 12.20 -1.36
N GLY A 225 3.62 13.18 -0.66
CA GLY A 225 2.88 14.35 -0.16
C GLY A 225 2.26 15.22 -1.26
N HIS A 226 2.85 15.22 -2.46
CA HIS A 226 2.33 15.95 -3.61
C HIS A 226 0.94 15.45 -4.07
N GLY A 227 0.61 14.18 -3.78
CA GLY A 227 -0.66 13.55 -4.17
C GLY A 227 -1.79 13.68 -3.16
N LEU A 228 -1.60 14.36 -2.02
CA LEU A 228 -2.61 14.42 -0.95
C LEU A 228 -3.85 15.24 -1.28
N ARG A 229 -3.82 16.04 -2.34
CA ARG A 229 -4.98 16.77 -2.89
C ARG A 229 -5.63 16.04 -4.09
N GLN A 230 -5.14 14.85 -4.41
CA GLN A 230 -5.58 13.99 -5.49
C GLN A 230 -5.86 12.57 -4.94
N GLY A 231 -6.26 11.65 -5.82
CA GLY A 231 -6.59 10.30 -5.40
C GLY A 231 -7.75 10.28 -4.41
N ILE A 232 -7.86 9.20 -3.63
CA ILE A 232 -8.99 9.04 -2.72
C ILE A 232 -8.97 10.05 -1.57
N ILE A 233 -7.81 10.47 -1.09
CA ILE A 233 -7.70 11.51 -0.06
C ILE A 233 -8.24 12.83 -0.61
N GLY A 234 -7.78 13.24 -1.80
CA GLY A 234 -8.23 14.46 -2.45
C GLY A 234 -9.70 14.42 -2.82
N LEU A 235 -10.24 13.29 -3.25
CA LEU A 235 -11.66 13.12 -3.53
C LEU A 235 -12.52 13.38 -2.29
N CYS A 236 -12.16 12.78 -1.15
CA CYS A 236 -12.86 12.98 0.12
C CYS A 236 -12.78 14.43 0.62
N ASN A 237 -11.65 15.10 0.39
CA ASN A 237 -11.40 16.48 0.80
C ASN A 237 -11.75 17.52 -0.28
N LYS A 238 -12.33 17.10 -1.41
CA LYS A 238 -12.69 17.97 -2.53
C LYS A 238 -11.52 18.80 -3.06
N GLY A 239 -10.33 18.19 -3.13
CA GLY A 239 -9.09 18.85 -3.56
C GLY A 239 -8.47 19.81 -2.54
N GLU A 240 -9.04 19.96 -1.36
CA GLU A 240 -8.50 20.79 -0.30
C GLU A 240 -7.33 20.10 0.45
N TYR A 241 -6.59 20.87 1.23
CA TYR A 241 -5.56 20.30 2.10
C TYR A 241 -6.18 19.47 3.22
N ARG A 242 -5.56 18.34 3.53
CA ARG A 242 -5.98 17.51 4.67
C ARG A 242 -5.70 18.23 6.00
N LYS A 243 -6.50 17.94 7.00
CA LYS A 243 -6.26 18.33 8.39
C LYS A 243 -5.18 17.45 9.01
N PRO A 244 -4.59 17.87 10.15
CA PRO A 244 -3.54 17.10 10.81
C PRO A 244 -3.92 15.67 11.20
N ASP A 245 -5.19 15.43 11.53
CA ASP A 245 -5.76 14.15 11.95
C ASP A 245 -6.45 13.36 10.83
N ASP A 246 -6.50 13.92 9.62
CA ASP A 246 -7.01 13.19 8.45
C ASP A 246 -6.06 12.05 8.06
N TRP A 247 -6.59 11.02 7.47
CA TRP A 247 -5.82 9.87 7.00
C TRP A 247 -4.70 10.22 6.03
N GLY A 248 -3.59 9.47 6.15
CA GLY A 248 -2.45 9.57 5.25
C GLY A 248 -2.48 8.48 4.17
N THR A 249 -1.48 8.52 3.29
CA THR A 249 -1.35 7.60 2.15
C THR A 249 -1.39 6.12 2.57
N ILE A 250 -0.68 5.73 3.63
CA ILE A 250 -0.67 4.34 4.11
C ILE A 250 -2.08 3.89 4.53
N ARG A 251 -2.83 4.75 5.22
CA ARG A 251 -4.20 4.44 5.63
C ARG A 251 -5.15 4.35 4.43
N ALA A 252 -4.96 5.22 3.43
CA ALA A 252 -5.72 5.17 2.18
C ALA A 252 -5.46 3.88 1.39
N TRP A 253 -4.23 3.41 1.36
CA TRP A 253 -3.90 2.12 0.74
C TRP A 253 -4.56 0.94 1.47
N GLY A 254 -4.58 0.96 2.82
CA GLY A 254 -5.30 -0.04 3.61
C GLY A 254 -6.82 -0.01 3.36
N TRP A 255 -7.40 1.18 3.14
CA TRP A 255 -8.80 1.31 2.73
C TRP A 255 -9.07 0.61 1.39
N GLY A 256 -8.22 0.80 0.38
CA GLY A 256 -8.39 0.16 -0.92
C GLY A 256 -8.40 -1.37 -0.82
N VAL A 257 -7.54 -1.94 0.04
CA VAL A 257 -7.56 -3.37 0.34
C VAL A 257 -8.86 -3.80 1.03
N SER A 258 -9.36 -3.01 1.98
CA SER A 258 -10.65 -3.31 2.62
C SER A 258 -11.77 -3.38 1.58
N LYS A 259 -11.77 -2.49 0.58
CA LYS A 259 -12.74 -2.54 -0.52
C LYS A 259 -12.59 -3.76 -1.43
N LEU A 260 -11.36 -4.23 -1.63
CA LEU A 260 -11.13 -5.48 -2.36
C LEU A 260 -11.53 -6.73 -1.54
N LEU A 261 -11.43 -6.68 -0.21
CA LEU A 261 -11.99 -7.71 0.66
C LEU A 261 -13.52 -7.74 0.57
N ASP A 262 -14.19 -6.58 0.58
CA ASP A 262 -15.65 -6.49 0.36
C ASP A 262 -16.03 -7.14 -0.99
N TYR A 263 -15.23 -6.96 -2.04
CA TYR A 263 -15.42 -7.63 -3.33
C TYR A 263 -15.32 -9.15 -3.19
N PHE A 264 -14.30 -9.68 -2.50
CA PHE A 264 -14.17 -11.13 -2.31
C PHE A 264 -15.36 -11.75 -1.59
N GLU A 265 -15.99 -11.04 -0.65
CA GLU A 265 -17.19 -11.50 0.04
C GLU A 265 -18.38 -11.74 -0.93
N THR A 266 -18.41 -11.04 -2.06
CA THR A 266 -19.44 -11.20 -3.09
C THR A 266 -19.13 -12.30 -4.11
N GLN A 267 -17.92 -12.89 -4.07
CA GLN A 267 -17.44 -13.84 -5.07
C GLN A 267 -17.40 -15.26 -4.50
N PRO A 268 -18.38 -16.13 -4.80
CA PRO A 268 -18.45 -17.48 -4.21
C PRO A 268 -17.28 -18.39 -4.58
N GLN A 269 -16.49 -17.99 -5.56
CA GLN A 269 -15.30 -18.69 -6.02
C GLN A 269 -14.16 -18.61 -5.01
N PHE A 270 -14.05 -17.50 -4.26
CA PHE A 270 -12.99 -17.25 -3.29
C PHE A 270 -13.48 -17.42 -1.85
N ASP A 271 -12.60 -17.84 -0.95
CA ASP A 271 -12.87 -17.89 0.47
C ASP A 271 -12.44 -16.58 1.13
N ALA A 272 -13.38 -15.64 1.27
CA ALA A 272 -13.10 -14.33 1.90
C ALA A 272 -12.65 -14.42 3.36
N THR A 273 -12.82 -15.59 4.01
CA THR A 273 -12.32 -15.83 5.38
C THR A 273 -10.87 -16.30 5.40
N LYS A 274 -10.29 -16.61 4.24
CA LYS A 274 -8.93 -17.10 4.04
C LYS A 274 -8.14 -16.21 3.08
N VAL A 275 -8.12 -14.92 3.39
CA VAL A 275 -7.33 -13.94 2.65
C VAL A 275 -6.14 -13.52 3.51
N ALA A 276 -4.94 -13.75 3.00
CA ALA A 276 -3.71 -13.21 3.56
C ALA A 276 -3.26 -12.01 2.73
N ILE A 277 -2.61 -11.04 3.38
CA ILE A 277 -2.05 -9.87 2.70
C ILE A 277 -0.57 -9.75 3.04
N GLU A 278 0.22 -9.38 2.06
CA GLU A 278 1.64 -9.14 2.23
C GLU A 278 2.09 -7.84 1.54
N GLY A 279 3.22 -7.33 1.96
CA GLY A 279 3.84 -6.15 1.36
C GLY A 279 5.25 -5.93 1.86
N ASN A 280 6.03 -5.19 1.08
CA ASN A 280 7.40 -4.81 1.42
C ASN A 280 7.50 -3.31 1.72
N SER A 281 8.36 -2.93 2.66
CA SER A 281 8.65 -1.52 3.02
C SER A 281 7.37 -0.78 3.45
N ARG A 282 6.99 0.30 2.75
CA ARG A 282 5.75 1.04 2.99
C ARG A 282 4.51 0.16 2.83
N TYR A 283 4.52 -0.73 1.87
CA TYR A 283 3.44 -1.70 1.65
C TYR A 283 3.34 -2.70 2.80
N GLY A 284 4.48 -3.11 3.39
CA GLY A 284 4.48 -3.93 4.61
C GLY A 284 3.96 -3.21 5.85
N LYS A 285 4.08 -1.87 5.91
CA LYS A 285 3.45 -1.07 6.97
C LYS A 285 1.94 -0.93 6.77
N THR A 286 1.47 -1.11 5.53
CA THR A 286 0.04 -1.04 5.20
C THR A 286 -0.65 -2.38 5.44
N ALA A 287 0.03 -3.51 5.14
CA ALA A 287 -0.43 -4.87 5.39
C ALA A 287 -0.52 -5.17 6.91
#